data_ec9fe7025d21929532ecea500e9f3522
#
_entry.id   ec9fe7025d21929532ecea500e9f3522
#
_cell.length_a   1.000
_cell.length_b   1.000
_cell.length_c   1.000
_cell.angle_alpha   90.00
_cell.angle_beta   90.00
_cell.angle_gamma   90.00
#
_symmetry.space_group_name_H-M   'P 1'
#
loop_
_entity.id
_entity.type
_entity.pdbx_description
1 polymer ?
#
loop_
_entity_poly.entity_id
_entity_poly.type
_entity_poly.pdbx_seq_one_letter_code
_entity_poly.pdbx_strand_id
1 'polypeptide(L)'
;MSETKPSNRQDNIKQIDFNKIACVFKTEWRTYLKVLPATFLLSCLLILCVPRYYECNVSLAPELTNNSSLGSLAGMASAFGIDLSGSIPTEDAISPSLYPDLINSTDFLVSLFPIEVVTKKGERHTYFEHLDKHQKEVWWESALGWTIKLFKKNDTIKLSGKESVNPFMLSKKQQDIATAISNKIACVVDKKTDVISITVTDQDPLVCATIADSVRVRLQDFITQYRTKKACNDLAHTQKLYQDAKLAYEKSRKKYSSFVDRNQSLVLESYRSRQEDLENEMQLRYNIYSSLTTQLQLAQAKVQERTPAFTTLQRASVPIRPAGPKRMIFVATMTFLAFIITTIYKYVKA
;
A
#
# COMPACT_ATOMS: atom_id res chain seq x y z
N MET A 1 -34.85 28.34 63.65
CA MET A 1 -34.37 26.94 63.64
C MET A 1 -35.41 26.12 62.89
N SER A 2 -35.20 25.93 61.59
CA SER A 2 -36.05 25.06 60.79
C SER A 2 -35.09 24.10 60.06
N GLU A 3 -35.12 22.84 60.50
CA GLU A 3 -34.34 21.74 59.95
C GLU A 3 -34.93 21.35 58.59
N THR A 4 -34.13 21.53 57.53
CA THR A 4 -34.41 21.00 56.19
C THR A 4 -33.97 19.54 56.16
N LYS A 5 -34.94 18.64 56.07
CA LYS A 5 -34.78 17.21 55.76
C LYS A 5 -34.15 16.99 54.35
N PRO A 6 -33.11 16.19 54.20
CA PRO A 6 -32.61 15.85 52.86
C PRO A 6 -33.58 14.87 52.18
N SER A 7 -34.02 15.26 50.98
CA SER A 7 -34.80 14.41 50.08
C SER A 7 -33.91 13.28 49.55
N ASN A 8 -34.12 12.08 50.00
CA ASN A 8 -33.51 10.85 49.55
C ASN A 8 -34.15 10.45 48.20
N ARG A 9 -33.59 10.95 47.09
CA ARG A 9 -33.85 10.40 45.76
C ARG A 9 -33.14 9.04 45.66
N GLN A 10 -33.83 8.00 46.06
CA GLN A 10 -33.47 6.64 45.68
C GLN A 10 -33.68 6.50 44.17
N ASP A 11 -32.60 6.57 43.42
CA ASP A 11 -32.57 6.13 42.06
C ASP A 11 -32.98 4.65 42.02
N ASN A 12 -34.16 4.39 41.46
CA ASN A 12 -34.68 3.06 41.20
C ASN A 12 -33.81 2.39 40.11
N ILE A 13 -32.62 1.96 40.49
CA ILE A 13 -31.86 0.97 39.73
C ILE A 13 -32.68 -0.32 39.84
N LYS A 14 -33.47 -0.65 38.83
CA LYS A 14 -34.14 -1.94 38.71
C LYS A 14 -33.08 -3.03 38.80
N GLN A 15 -32.89 -3.58 40.00
CA GLN A 15 -32.03 -4.75 40.18
C GLN A 15 -32.61 -5.89 39.37
N ILE A 16 -31.79 -6.44 38.48
CA ILE A 16 -32.16 -7.60 37.62
C ILE A 16 -32.24 -8.82 38.57
N ASP A 17 -33.43 -9.25 38.94
CA ASP A 17 -33.67 -10.42 39.73
C ASP A 17 -33.47 -11.70 38.93
N PHE A 18 -32.31 -12.32 39.07
CA PHE A 18 -31.97 -13.59 38.40
C PHE A 18 -32.97 -14.71 38.70
N ASN A 19 -33.58 -14.72 39.91
CA ASN A 19 -34.61 -15.67 40.28
C ASN A 19 -35.89 -15.49 39.46
N LYS A 20 -36.29 -14.27 39.12
CA LYS A 20 -37.41 -13.99 38.22
C LYS A 20 -37.12 -14.49 36.78
N ILE A 21 -35.88 -14.32 36.28
CA ILE A 21 -35.46 -14.81 34.97
C ILE A 21 -35.60 -16.34 34.94
N ALA A 22 -35.13 -17.04 35.96
CA ALA A 22 -35.24 -18.50 36.03
C ALA A 22 -36.70 -18.97 36.09
N CYS A 23 -37.56 -18.25 36.80
CA CYS A 23 -38.99 -18.53 36.88
C CYS A 23 -39.69 -18.32 35.52
N VAL A 24 -39.39 -17.23 34.82
CA VAL A 24 -39.91 -16.94 33.45
C VAL A 24 -39.48 -18.04 32.48
N PHE A 25 -38.23 -18.49 32.57
CA PHE A 25 -37.73 -19.60 31.71
C PHE A 25 -38.52 -20.91 31.95
N LYS A 26 -38.80 -21.25 33.23
CA LYS A 26 -39.53 -22.47 33.57
C LYS A 26 -41.03 -22.41 33.20
N THR A 27 -41.64 -21.24 33.34
CA THR A 27 -43.07 -21.04 33.02
C THR A 27 -43.33 -20.97 31.52
N GLU A 28 -42.43 -20.35 30.76
CA GLU A 28 -42.63 -20.10 29.34
C GLU A 28 -41.80 -21.03 28.41
N TRP A 29 -41.41 -22.21 28.91
CA TRP A 29 -40.61 -23.19 28.17
C TRP A 29 -41.13 -23.45 26.75
N ARG A 30 -42.47 -23.52 26.60
CA ARG A 30 -43.12 -23.75 25.28
C ARG A 30 -42.84 -22.66 24.27
N THR A 31 -42.61 -21.41 24.70
CA THR A 31 -42.27 -20.29 23.81
C THR A 31 -40.82 -20.42 23.31
N TYR A 32 -39.90 -20.74 24.23
CA TYR A 32 -38.48 -20.96 23.85
C TYR A 32 -38.33 -22.17 22.91
N LEU A 33 -39.11 -23.25 23.16
CA LEU A 33 -39.08 -24.44 22.30
C LEU A 33 -39.58 -24.17 20.86
N LYS A 34 -40.36 -23.12 20.64
CA LYS A 34 -40.83 -22.71 19.30
C LYS A 34 -39.88 -21.65 18.68
N VAL A 35 -39.47 -20.64 19.44
CA VAL A 35 -38.69 -19.52 18.91
C VAL A 35 -37.24 -19.90 18.62
N LEU A 36 -36.56 -20.64 19.51
CA LEU A 36 -35.14 -21.01 19.29
C LEU A 36 -34.91 -21.90 18.06
N PRO A 37 -35.68 -22.99 17.81
CA PRO A 37 -35.51 -23.75 16.59
C PRO A 37 -35.85 -22.95 15.33
N ALA A 38 -36.89 -22.10 15.39
CA ALA A 38 -37.27 -21.25 14.26
C ALA A 38 -36.18 -20.26 13.90
N THR A 39 -35.59 -19.58 14.89
CA THR A 39 -34.46 -18.66 14.66
C THR A 39 -33.21 -19.41 14.23
N PHE A 40 -32.95 -20.60 14.74
CA PHE A 40 -31.85 -21.46 14.31
C PHE A 40 -31.99 -21.83 12.83
N LEU A 41 -33.14 -22.31 12.39
CA LEU A 41 -33.42 -22.67 10.99
C LEU A 41 -33.31 -21.43 10.08
N LEU A 42 -33.85 -20.29 10.50
CA LEU A 42 -33.79 -19.05 9.74
C LEU A 42 -32.34 -18.56 9.59
N SER A 43 -31.55 -18.59 10.67
CA SER A 43 -30.15 -18.19 10.64
C SER A 43 -29.28 -19.14 9.80
N CYS A 44 -29.57 -20.47 9.81
CA CYS A 44 -28.93 -21.42 8.92
C CYS A 44 -29.23 -21.13 7.47
N LEU A 45 -30.48 -20.82 7.13
CA LEU A 45 -30.89 -20.49 5.76
C LEU A 45 -30.22 -19.21 5.29
N LEU A 46 -30.18 -18.17 6.11
CA LEU A 46 -29.53 -16.89 5.78
C LEU A 46 -28.03 -17.07 5.52
N ILE A 47 -27.30 -17.76 6.39
CA ILE A 47 -25.84 -17.90 6.25
C ILE A 47 -25.44 -18.81 5.08
N LEU A 48 -26.31 -19.75 4.65
CA LEU A 48 -26.07 -20.57 3.47
C LEU A 48 -26.13 -19.76 2.17
N CYS A 49 -26.90 -18.66 2.15
CA CYS A 49 -26.99 -17.76 1.00
C CYS A 49 -25.74 -16.89 0.83
N VAL A 50 -24.89 -16.74 1.86
CA VAL A 50 -23.65 -15.96 1.78
C VAL A 50 -22.55 -16.81 1.11
N PRO A 51 -21.93 -16.33 0.01
CA PRO A 51 -20.85 -17.06 -0.65
C PRO A 51 -19.64 -17.18 0.27
N ARG A 52 -18.91 -18.28 0.14
CA ARG A 52 -17.61 -18.46 0.83
C ARG A 52 -16.56 -17.60 0.17
N TYR A 53 -15.61 -17.11 0.98
CA TYR A 53 -14.43 -16.43 0.48
C TYR A 53 -13.15 -17.03 1.07
N TYR A 54 -12.08 -16.88 0.33
CA TYR A 54 -10.75 -17.37 0.65
C TYR A 54 -9.81 -16.17 0.80
N GLU A 55 -8.81 -16.34 1.63
CA GLU A 55 -7.76 -15.33 1.87
C GLU A 55 -6.41 -15.94 1.53
N CYS A 56 -5.62 -15.19 0.78
CA CYS A 56 -4.24 -15.50 0.46
C CYS A 56 -3.34 -14.38 0.97
N ASN A 57 -2.35 -14.75 1.78
CA ASN A 57 -1.41 -13.80 2.38
C ASN A 57 -0.04 -13.95 1.72
N VAL A 58 0.56 -12.81 1.37
CA VAL A 58 1.94 -12.68 0.89
C VAL A 58 2.67 -11.74 1.83
N SER A 59 3.86 -12.15 2.28
CA SER A 59 4.69 -11.32 3.16
C SER A 59 6.00 -10.98 2.47
N LEU A 60 6.37 -9.70 2.50
CA LEU A 60 7.55 -9.15 1.86
C LEU A 60 8.39 -8.40 2.90
N ALA A 61 9.70 -8.60 2.88
CA ALA A 61 10.64 -7.78 3.64
C ALA A 61 11.26 -6.74 2.72
N PRO A 62 11.19 -5.44 3.02
CA PRO A 62 11.88 -4.43 2.24
C PRO A 62 13.39 -4.67 2.36
N GLU A 63 14.09 -4.66 1.23
CA GLU A 63 15.54 -4.58 1.25
C GLU A 63 15.92 -3.13 1.56
N LEU A 64 16.24 -2.91 2.83
CA LEU A 64 16.95 -1.69 3.23
C LEU A 64 18.32 -1.80 2.56
N THR A 65 18.55 -1.00 1.53
CA THR A 65 19.91 -0.82 0.99
C THR A 65 20.75 -0.21 2.10
N ASN A 66 21.28 -1.08 2.95
CA ASN A 66 22.40 -0.70 3.80
C ASN A 66 23.50 -0.32 2.81
N ASN A 67 23.80 0.96 2.74
CA ASN A 67 24.85 1.56 1.90
C ASN A 67 26.26 1.06 2.24
N SER A 68 26.41 -0.25 2.49
CA SER A 68 27.70 -0.86 2.80
C SER A 68 28.68 -0.74 1.61
N SER A 69 28.21 -0.83 0.38
CA SER A 69 29.03 -0.55 -0.80
C SER A 69 29.28 0.96 -1.01
N LEU A 70 28.29 1.80 -0.75
CA LEU A 70 28.43 3.26 -0.75
C LEU A 70 29.19 3.75 0.49
N GLY A 71 29.07 3.09 1.64
CA GLY A 71 29.85 3.38 2.84
C GLY A 71 31.34 3.13 2.63
N SER A 72 31.73 2.11 1.89
CA SER A 72 33.13 1.87 1.51
C SER A 72 33.66 2.94 0.54
N LEU A 73 32.86 3.38 -0.40
CA LEU A 73 33.17 4.48 -1.32
C LEU A 73 33.20 5.85 -0.62
N ALA A 74 32.30 6.10 0.33
CA ALA A 74 32.34 7.29 1.19
C ALA A 74 33.56 7.28 2.11
N GLY A 75 33.96 6.13 2.63
CA GLY A 75 35.21 5.95 3.38
C GLY A 75 36.44 6.20 2.53
N MET A 76 36.45 5.81 1.27
CA MET A 76 37.53 6.14 0.33
C MET A 76 37.53 7.65 -0.01
N ALA A 77 36.37 8.26 -0.24
CA ALA A 77 36.25 9.69 -0.51
C ALA A 77 36.70 10.54 0.68
N SER A 78 36.39 10.12 1.91
CA SER A 78 36.86 10.81 3.13
C SER A 78 38.38 10.68 3.31
N ALA A 79 39.00 9.59 2.88
CA ALA A 79 40.45 9.43 2.84
C ALA A 79 41.14 10.43 1.88
N PHE A 80 40.40 10.91 0.87
CA PHE A 80 40.85 11.98 -0.05
C PHE A 80 40.39 13.38 0.39
N GLY A 81 39.90 13.54 1.63
CA GLY A 81 39.44 14.82 2.18
C GLY A 81 38.09 15.31 1.64
N ILE A 82 37.34 14.44 0.95
CA ILE A 82 36.00 14.75 0.44
C ILE A 82 34.98 14.21 1.43
N ASP A 83 34.37 15.09 2.21
CA ASP A 83 33.29 14.73 3.12
C ASP A 83 31.98 14.57 2.35
N LEU A 84 31.64 13.33 2.02
CA LEU A 84 30.39 12.97 1.34
C LEU A 84 29.28 12.58 2.32
N SER A 85 29.52 12.64 3.63
CA SER A 85 28.57 12.19 4.66
C SER A 85 27.25 12.98 4.66
N GLY A 86 27.28 14.24 4.22
CA GLY A 86 26.08 15.08 4.08
C GLY A 86 25.40 15.07 2.72
N SER A 87 26.01 14.44 1.70
CA SER A 87 25.56 14.55 0.31
C SER A 87 24.95 13.26 -0.26
N ILE A 88 25.01 12.14 0.48
CA ILE A 88 24.44 10.87 0.06
C ILE A 88 23.02 10.82 0.61
N PRO A 89 21.98 10.95 -0.24
CA PRO A 89 20.62 10.69 0.20
C PRO A 89 20.52 9.21 0.56
N THR A 90 20.47 8.92 1.87
CA THR A 90 20.33 7.55 2.40
C THR A 90 18.90 7.03 2.30
N GLU A 91 17.96 7.87 1.89
CA GLU A 91 16.56 7.47 1.82
C GLU A 91 16.22 6.86 0.47
N ASP A 92 15.66 5.68 0.53
CA ASP A 92 15.01 5.05 -0.61
C ASP A 92 13.92 5.97 -1.17
N ALA A 93 13.76 5.94 -2.49
CA ALA A 93 12.86 6.85 -3.21
C ALA A 93 11.40 6.75 -2.75
N ILE A 94 11.00 5.60 -2.18
CA ILE A 94 9.66 5.35 -1.63
C ILE A 94 9.81 4.59 -0.31
N SER A 95 9.33 5.20 0.78
CA SER A 95 9.22 4.52 2.07
C SER A 95 8.21 3.36 1.99
N PRO A 96 8.48 2.21 2.65
CA PRO A 96 7.52 1.10 2.73
C PRO A 96 6.13 1.51 3.24
N SER A 97 6.06 2.56 4.07
CA SER A 97 4.80 3.11 4.58
C SER A 97 3.84 3.62 3.50
N LEU A 98 4.35 3.93 2.28
CA LEU A 98 3.54 4.39 1.15
C LEU A 98 3.01 3.26 0.26
N TYR A 99 3.41 2.01 0.50
CA TYR A 99 2.96 0.88 -0.33
C TYR A 99 1.46 0.61 -0.28
N PRO A 100 0.76 0.76 0.88
CA PRO A 100 -0.70 0.68 0.89
C PRO A 100 -1.37 1.71 -0.02
N ASP A 101 -0.90 2.96 -0.02
CA ASP A 101 -1.44 4.03 -0.86
C ASP A 101 -1.14 3.77 -2.35
N LEU A 102 0.04 3.23 -2.64
CA LEU A 102 0.43 2.85 -3.99
C LEU A 102 -0.48 1.75 -4.55
N ILE A 103 -0.74 0.68 -3.78
CA ILE A 103 -1.63 -0.43 -4.18
C ILE A 103 -3.06 0.07 -4.41
N ASN A 104 -3.51 1.06 -3.63
CA ASN A 104 -4.83 1.67 -3.79
C ASN A 104 -4.89 2.75 -4.89
N SER A 105 -3.76 3.08 -5.53
CA SER A 105 -3.76 4.04 -6.63
C SER A 105 -4.52 3.50 -7.85
N THR A 106 -5.20 4.40 -8.56
CA THR A 106 -5.97 4.03 -9.75
C THR A 106 -5.13 3.34 -10.81
N ASP A 107 -3.91 3.82 -11.05
CA ASP A 107 -2.97 3.25 -12.02
C ASP A 107 -2.61 1.81 -11.68
N PHE A 108 -2.35 1.54 -10.40
CA PHE A 108 -2.05 0.20 -9.93
C PHE A 108 -3.24 -0.75 -10.07
N LEU A 109 -4.44 -0.31 -9.62
CA LEU A 109 -5.66 -1.12 -9.70
C LEU A 109 -6.03 -1.46 -11.16
N VAL A 110 -5.91 -0.50 -12.07
CA VAL A 110 -6.17 -0.71 -13.50
C VAL A 110 -5.16 -1.68 -14.11
N SER A 111 -3.92 -1.68 -13.65
CA SER A 111 -2.89 -2.62 -14.12
C SER A 111 -3.22 -4.10 -13.83
N LEU A 112 -4.11 -4.35 -12.86
CA LEU A 112 -4.58 -5.70 -12.51
C LEU A 112 -5.72 -6.20 -13.42
N PHE A 113 -6.40 -5.34 -14.17
CA PHE A 113 -7.53 -5.70 -15.01
C PHE A 113 -7.23 -6.79 -16.05
N PRO A 114 -6.11 -6.70 -16.82
CA PRO A 114 -5.81 -7.64 -17.88
C PRO A 114 -5.21 -8.97 -17.39
N ILE A 115 -5.03 -9.15 -16.07
CA ILE A 115 -4.42 -10.37 -15.55
C ILE A 115 -5.33 -11.55 -15.83
N GLU A 116 -4.79 -12.57 -16.50
CA GLU A 116 -5.50 -13.83 -16.75
C GLU A 116 -5.57 -14.63 -15.45
N VAL A 117 -6.78 -15.04 -15.11
CA VAL A 117 -7.07 -15.89 -13.96
C VAL A 117 -7.71 -17.18 -14.39
N VAL A 118 -7.40 -18.26 -13.67
CA VAL A 118 -7.98 -19.58 -13.87
C VAL A 118 -8.82 -19.92 -12.66
N THR A 119 -10.10 -20.20 -12.86
CA THR A 119 -10.99 -20.63 -11.79
C THR A 119 -10.76 -22.10 -11.44
N LYS A 120 -11.21 -22.52 -10.26
CA LYS A 120 -11.21 -23.94 -9.86
C LYS A 120 -11.94 -24.85 -10.87
N LYS A 121 -12.85 -24.31 -11.68
CA LYS A 121 -13.56 -25.03 -12.73
C LYS A 121 -12.77 -25.16 -14.03
N GLY A 122 -11.58 -24.55 -14.15
CA GLY A 122 -10.75 -24.54 -15.35
C GLY A 122 -11.10 -23.45 -16.36
N GLU A 123 -12.02 -22.55 -16.05
CA GLU A 123 -12.39 -21.43 -16.91
C GLU A 123 -11.28 -20.37 -16.85
N ARG A 124 -10.88 -19.82 -18.01
CA ARG A 124 -9.87 -18.76 -18.16
C ARG A 124 -10.56 -17.48 -18.59
N HIS A 125 -10.31 -16.40 -17.88
CA HIS A 125 -10.80 -15.06 -18.22
C HIS A 125 -9.92 -13.99 -17.55
N THR A 126 -10.11 -12.75 -17.92
CA THR A 126 -9.41 -11.63 -17.27
C THR A 126 -9.97 -11.38 -15.86
N TYR A 127 -9.16 -10.84 -14.96
CA TYR A 127 -9.62 -10.50 -13.61
C TYR A 127 -10.78 -9.49 -13.63
N PHE A 128 -10.76 -8.56 -14.58
CA PHE A 128 -11.89 -7.65 -14.84
C PHE A 128 -13.19 -8.43 -15.12
N GLU A 129 -13.14 -9.39 -16.04
CA GLU A 129 -14.31 -10.20 -16.40
C GLU A 129 -14.76 -11.13 -15.26
N HIS A 130 -13.81 -11.63 -14.47
CA HIS A 130 -14.10 -12.43 -13.28
C HIS A 130 -14.94 -11.65 -12.28
N LEU A 131 -14.55 -10.38 -11.98
CA LEU A 131 -15.29 -9.54 -11.06
C LEU A 131 -16.63 -9.06 -11.60
N ASP A 132 -16.73 -8.87 -12.93
CA ASP A 132 -17.95 -8.39 -13.58
C ASP A 132 -19.04 -9.46 -13.68
N LYS A 133 -18.67 -10.72 -14.02
CA LYS A 133 -19.65 -11.75 -14.40
C LYS A 133 -19.65 -13.00 -13.53
N HIS A 134 -18.54 -13.32 -12.86
CA HIS A 134 -18.35 -14.60 -12.20
C HIS A 134 -18.41 -14.56 -10.67
N GLN A 135 -18.63 -13.40 -10.07
CA GLN A 135 -18.83 -13.27 -8.63
C GLN A 135 -20.28 -13.53 -8.25
N LYS A 136 -20.45 -14.32 -7.18
CA LYS A 136 -21.78 -14.56 -6.60
C LYS A 136 -22.12 -13.41 -5.66
N GLU A 137 -23.15 -12.64 -6.02
CA GLU A 137 -23.72 -11.63 -5.13
C GLU A 137 -24.70 -12.30 -4.14
N VAL A 138 -24.85 -11.68 -2.98
CA VAL A 138 -25.84 -12.11 -2.02
C VAL A 138 -27.22 -11.67 -2.52
N TRP A 139 -28.20 -12.56 -2.53
CA TRP A 139 -29.52 -12.31 -3.16
C TRP A 139 -30.23 -11.03 -2.65
N TRP A 140 -30.03 -10.65 -1.39
CA TRP A 140 -30.62 -9.43 -0.85
C TRP A 140 -29.89 -8.16 -1.34
N GLU A 141 -28.60 -8.22 -1.66
CA GLU A 141 -27.89 -7.08 -2.30
C GLU A 141 -28.37 -6.88 -3.72
N SER A 142 -28.62 -7.96 -4.47
CA SER A 142 -29.22 -7.85 -5.79
C SER A 142 -30.67 -7.37 -5.73
N ALA A 143 -31.45 -7.77 -4.72
CA ALA A 143 -32.83 -7.26 -4.50
C ALA A 143 -32.84 -5.77 -4.11
N LEU A 144 -31.95 -5.33 -3.19
CA LEU A 144 -31.76 -3.93 -2.85
C LEU A 144 -31.23 -3.13 -4.03
N GLY A 145 -30.27 -3.70 -4.79
CA GLY A 145 -29.73 -3.08 -6.01
C GLY A 145 -30.79 -2.89 -7.09
N TRP A 146 -31.76 -3.80 -7.20
CA TRP A 146 -32.89 -3.66 -8.11
C TRP A 146 -33.82 -2.50 -7.73
N THR A 147 -34.11 -2.31 -6.45
CA THR A 147 -34.90 -1.16 -5.96
C THR A 147 -34.19 0.18 -6.16
N ILE A 148 -32.86 0.21 -5.98
CA ILE A 148 -32.05 1.41 -6.19
C ILE A 148 -31.90 1.72 -7.69
N LYS A 149 -31.82 0.70 -8.56
CA LYS A 149 -31.77 0.87 -10.02
C LYS A 149 -33.07 1.46 -10.59
N LEU A 150 -34.22 1.24 -9.94
CA LEU A 150 -35.49 1.86 -10.31
C LEU A 150 -35.52 3.38 -10.10
N PHE A 151 -34.71 3.90 -9.16
CA PHE A 151 -34.64 5.34 -8.84
C PHE A 151 -33.41 6.04 -9.44
N LYS A 152 -32.47 5.34 -10.04
CA LYS A 152 -31.22 5.91 -10.56
C LYS A 152 -31.23 5.95 -12.08
N LYS A 153 -31.35 7.15 -12.65
CA LYS A 153 -31.24 7.44 -14.09
C LYS A 153 -29.82 7.02 -14.57
N ASN A 154 -29.75 6.16 -15.56
CA ASN A 154 -28.50 5.67 -16.13
C ASN A 154 -27.88 6.75 -17.03
N ASP A 155 -26.96 7.52 -16.52
CA ASP A 155 -26.03 8.29 -17.34
C ASP A 155 -24.84 7.38 -17.74
N THR A 156 -25.04 6.60 -18.78
CA THR A 156 -23.99 5.79 -19.40
C THR A 156 -23.30 6.63 -20.48
N ILE A 157 -22.13 7.15 -20.18
CA ILE A 157 -21.20 7.58 -21.22
C ILE A 157 -20.70 6.27 -21.88
N LYS A 158 -21.25 5.97 -23.06
CA LYS A 158 -20.78 4.84 -23.88
C LYS A 158 -19.46 5.25 -24.52
N LEU A 159 -18.34 4.95 -23.88
CA LEU A 159 -17.07 4.82 -24.61
C LEU A 159 -17.06 3.43 -25.25
N SER A 160 -17.36 3.41 -26.53
CA SER A 160 -17.28 2.22 -27.40
C SER A 160 -15.86 2.13 -27.93
N GLY A 161 -15.17 1.01 -27.63
CA GLY A 161 -13.92 0.67 -28.28
C GLY A 161 -13.07 -0.30 -27.45
N LYS A 162 -12.44 -1.24 -28.11
CA LYS A 162 -11.35 -2.09 -27.63
C LYS A 162 -10.08 -1.24 -27.37
N GLU A 163 -10.16 -0.27 -26.48
CA GLU A 163 -9.04 0.60 -26.17
C GLU A 163 -8.41 0.19 -24.83
N SER A 164 -7.09 0.30 -24.77
CA SER A 164 -6.33 0.24 -23.55
C SER A 164 -7.00 1.12 -22.49
N VAL A 165 -7.36 0.51 -21.35
CA VAL A 165 -8.03 1.21 -20.26
C VAL A 165 -7.17 2.39 -19.85
N ASN A 166 -7.68 3.62 -20.03
CA ASN A 166 -6.95 4.82 -19.67
C ASN A 166 -7.27 5.16 -18.18
N PRO A 167 -6.29 5.08 -17.28
CA PRO A 167 -6.48 5.38 -15.87
C PRO A 167 -7.01 6.79 -15.59
N PHE A 168 -6.78 7.74 -16.51
CA PHE A 168 -7.24 9.12 -16.40
C PHE A 168 -8.75 9.27 -16.68
N MET A 169 -9.34 8.38 -17.49
CA MET A 169 -10.77 8.44 -17.85
C MET A 169 -11.39 7.04 -17.74
N LEU A 170 -11.75 6.66 -16.54
CA LEU A 170 -12.46 5.40 -16.29
C LEU A 170 -13.95 5.54 -16.56
N SER A 171 -14.53 4.54 -17.20
CA SER A 171 -15.98 4.41 -17.25
C SER A 171 -16.50 4.07 -15.83
N LYS A 172 -17.77 4.36 -15.56
CA LYS A 172 -18.39 4.05 -14.26
C LYS A 172 -18.19 2.57 -13.87
N LYS A 173 -18.37 1.66 -14.82
CA LYS A 173 -18.17 0.23 -14.60
C LYS A 173 -16.73 -0.10 -14.24
N GLN A 174 -15.75 0.52 -14.90
CA GLN A 174 -14.32 0.34 -14.59
C GLN A 174 -14.00 0.88 -13.21
N GLN A 175 -14.59 1.99 -12.81
CA GLN A 175 -14.43 2.57 -11.47
C GLN A 175 -15.04 1.68 -10.38
N ASP A 176 -16.25 1.16 -10.61
CA ASP A 176 -16.90 0.25 -9.68
C ASP A 176 -16.04 -1.03 -9.47
N ILE A 177 -15.46 -1.58 -10.56
CA ILE A 177 -14.56 -2.74 -10.49
C ILE A 177 -13.23 -2.38 -9.81
N ALA A 178 -12.62 -1.21 -10.08
CA ALA A 178 -11.43 -0.76 -9.39
C ALA A 178 -11.66 -0.65 -7.88
N THR A 179 -12.80 -0.10 -7.47
CA THR A 179 -13.19 -0.03 -6.06
C THR A 179 -13.40 -1.43 -5.45
N ALA A 180 -14.00 -2.35 -6.21
CA ALA A 180 -14.15 -3.75 -5.77
C ALA A 180 -12.79 -4.44 -5.59
N ILE A 181 -11.81 -4.17 -6.46
CA ILE A 181 -10.43 -4.68 -6.32
C ILE A 181 -9.76 -4.09 -5.07
N SER A 182 -9.84 -2.78 -4.87
CA SER A 182 -9.28 -2.12 -3.67
C SER A 182 -9.83 -2.71 -2.38
N ASN A 183 -11.13 -3.01 -2.31
CA ASN A 183 -11.76 -3.63 -1.14
C ASN A 183 -11.34 -5.09 -0.92
N LYS A 184 -10.84 -5.77 -1.95
CA LYS A 184 -10.38 -7.16 -1.89
C LYS A 184 -8.90 -7.31 -1.59
N ILE A 185 -8.12 -6.23 -1.71
CA ILE A 185 -6.68 -6.23 -1.48
C ILE A 185 -6.39 -5.35 -0.27
N ALA A 186 -5.94 -5.96 0.81
CA ALA A 186 -5.47 -5.25 1.99
C ALA A 186 -3.94 -5.30 2.04
N CYS A 187 -3.30 -4.15 2.18
CA CYS A 187 -1.86 -4.05 2.38
C CYS A 187 -1.60 -3.38 3.72
N VAL A 188 -0.84 -4.04 4.57
CA VAL A 188 -0.48 -3.54 5.91
C VAL A 188 1.04 -3.63 6.06
N VAL A 189 1.64 -2.56 6.56
CA VAL A 189 3.07 -2.51 6.90
C VAL A 189 3.21 -2.50 8.41
N ASP A 190 3.95 -3.46 8.94
CA ASP A 190 4.26 -3.51 10.37
C ASP A 190 5.30 -2.43 10.71
N LYS A 191 4.93 -1.49 11.58
CA LYS A 191 5.79 -0.36 11.98
C LYS A 191 7.05 -0.77 12.76
N LYS A 192 7.14 -2.00 13.25
CA LYS A 192 8.29 -2.49 14.02
C LYS A 192 9.30 -3.26 13.16
N THR A 193 8.78 -4.02 12.21
CA THR A 193 9.59 -4.94 11.40
C THR A 193 9.69 -4.49 9.94
N ASP A 194 8.94 -3.44 9.54
CA ASP A 194 8.77 -2.98 8.16
C ASP A 194 8.29 -4.07 7.20
N VAL A 195 7.86 -5.22 7.72
CA VAL A 195 7.30 -6.30 6.91
C VAL A 195 5.98 -5.87 6.29
N ILE A 196 5.89 -6.05 4.98
CA ILE A 196 4.71 -5.73 4.19
C ILE A 196 3.88 -7.00 4.05
N SER A 197 2.65 -6.96 4.55
CA SER A 197 1.68 -8.05 4.43
C SER A 197 0.59 -7.67 3.45
N ILE A 198 0.48 -8.42 2.35
CA ILE A 198 -0.55 -8.25 1.33
C ILE A 198 -1.53 -9.40 1.49
N THR A 199 -2.78 -9.08 1.79
CA THR A 199 -3.88 -10.04 1.92
C THR A 199 -4.85 -9.81 0.78
N VAL A 200 -5.09 -10.84 -0.02
CA VAL A 200 -6.08 -10.83 -1.10
C VAL A 200 -7.24 -11.73 -0.72
N THR A 201 -8.46 -11.27 -0.96
CA THR A 201 -9.70 -12.03 -0.71
C THR A 201 -10.45 -12.27 -2.01
N ASP A 202 -10.84 -13.52 -2.28
CA ASP A 202 -11.71 -13.86 -3.41
C ASP A 202 -12.60 -15.07 -3.13
N GLN A 203 -13.62 -15.28 -3.96
CA GLN A 203 -14.52 -16.43 -3.83
C GLN A 203 -13.92 -17.73 -4.38
N ASP A 204 -12.92 -17.63 -5.27
CA ASP A 204 -12.20 -18.77 -5.83
C ASP A 204 -10.77 -18.83 -5.27
N PRO A 205 -10.32 -19.97 -4.69
CA PRO A 205 -9.00 -20.08 -4.09
C PRO A 205 -7.84 -19.97 -5.10
N LEU A 206 -8.03 -20.40 -6.35
CA LEU A 206 -7.00 -20.26 -7.39
C LEU A 206 -6.87 -18.82 -7.84
N VAL A 207 -7.98 -18.14 -8.07
CA VAL A 207 -7.99 -16.71 -8.41
C VAL A 207 -7.35 -15.89 -7.29
N CYS A 208 -7.70 -16.20 -6.03
CA CYS A 208 -7.14 -15.54 -4.86
C CYS A 208 -5.60 -15.62 -4.84
N ALA A 209 -5.03 -16.81 -5.03
CA ALA A 209 -3.59 -17.02 -5.04
C ALA A 209 -2.91 -16.36 -6.26
N THR A 210 -3.52 -16.47 -7.45
CA THR A 210 -2.99 -15.87 -8.69
C THR A 210 -2.94 -14.35 -8.58
N ILE A 211 -3.99 -13.73 -8.04
CA ILE A 211 -4.02 -12.27 -7.85
C ILE A 211 -3.03 -11.84 -6.77
N ALA A 212 -2.91 -12.58 -5.65
CA ALA A 212 -1.94 -12.27 -4.62
C ALA A 212 -0.50 -12.28 -5.15
N ASP A 213 -0.13 -13.26 -5.98
CA ASP A 213 1.18 -13.29 -6.62
C ASP A 213 1.35 -12.18 -7.67
N SER A 214 0.29 -11.91 -8.45
CA SER A 214 0.31 -10.84 -9.44
C SER A 214 0.46 -9.45 -8.81
N VAL A 215 -0.21 -9.19 -7.69
CA VAL A 215 -0.05 -7.94 -6.92
C VAL A 215 1.39 -7.79 -6.44
N ARG A 216 2.00 -8.87 -5.93
CA ARG A 216 3.42 -8.88 -5.53
C ARG A 216 4.34 -8.51 -6.71
N VAL A 217 4.17 -9.18 -7.85
CA VAL A 217 5.00 -8.92 -9.05
C VAL A 217 4.82 -7.49 -9.54
N ARG A 218 3.57 -7.01 -9.67
CA ARG A 218 3.28 -5.64 -10.12
C ARG A 218 3.84 -4.59 -9.17
N LEU A 219 3.75 -4.82 -7.87
CA LEU A 219 4.33 -3.93 -6.87
C LEU A 219 5.86 -3.86 -7.02
N GLN A 220 6.51 -5.01 -7.20
CA GLN A 220 7.95 -5.08 -7.44
C GLN A 220 8.35 -4.33 -8.72
N ASP A 221 7.65 -4.56 -9.82
CA ASP A 221 7.90 -3.90 -11.10
C ASP A 221 7.75 -2.39 -10.99
N PHE A 222 6.66 -1.94 -10.35
CA PHE A 222 6.38 -0.51 -10.18
C PHE A 222 7.48 0.20 -9.38
N ILE A 223 7.88 -0.37 -8.25
CA ILE A 223 8.92 0.22 -7.39
C ILE A 223 10.27 0.19 -8.09
N THR A 224 10.61 -0.92 -8.76
CA THR A 224 11.86 -1.03 -9.53
C THR A 224 11.91 0.00 -10.67
N GLN A 225 10.84 0.17 -11.41
CA GLN A 225 10.76 1.19 -12.47
C GLN A 225 10.88 2.61 -11.90
N TYR A 226 10.23 2.88 -10.76
CA TYR A 226 10.33 4.19 -10.13
C TYR A 226 11.76 4.50 -9.67
N ARG A 227 12.42 3.55 -9.00
CA ARG A 227 13.82 3.67 -8.55
C ARG A 227 14.76 3.88 -9.74
N THR A 228 14.62 3.07 -10.79
CA THR A 228 15.43 3.18 -11.98
C THR A 228 15.23 4.52 -12.68
N LYS A 229 13.99 4.97 -12.83
CA LYS A 229 13.69 6.27 -13.46
C LYS A 229 14.31 7.44 -12.67
N LYS A 230 14.21 7.41 -11.33
CA LYS A 230 14.83 8.42 -10.46
C LYS A 230 16.34 8.38 -10.62
N ALA A 231 16.98 7.20 -10.53
CA ALA A 231 18.42 7.07 -10.70
C ALA A 231 18.92 7.58 -12.07
N CYS A 232 18.19 7.32 -13.15
CA CYS A 232 18.49 7.84 -14.48
C CYS A 232 18.39 9.38 -14.55
N ASN A 233 17.37 9.97 -13.90
CA ASN A 233 17.23 11.43 -13.86
C ASN A 233 18.38 12.07 -13.05
N ASP A 234 18.74 11.49 -11.90
CA ASP A 234 19.84 11.94 -11.06
C ASP A 234 21.17 11.84 -11.81
N LEU A 235 21.39 10.75 -12.57
CA LEU A 235 22.56 10.59 -13.44
C LEU A 235 22.62 11.68 -14.51
N ALA A 236 21.53 11.94 -15.21
CA ALA A 236 21.48 12.98 -16.26
C ALA A 236 21.78 14.37 -15.69
N HIS A 237 21.24 14.67 -14.50
CA HIS A 237 21.52 15.92 -13.80
C HIS A 237 22.99 16.04 -13.40
N THR A 238 23.55 15.02 -12.77
CA THR A 238 24.95 14.99 -12.32
C THR A 238 25.90 15.06 -13.53
N GLN A 239 25.58 14.41 -14.65
CA GLN A 239 26.35 14.47 -15.89
C GLN A 239 26.41 15.89 -16.45
N LYS A 240 25.30 16.65 -16.39
CA LYS A 240 25.29 18.06 -16.82
C LYS A 240 26.17 18.90 -15.92
N LEU A 241 26.05 18.77 -14.58
CA LEU A 241 26.89 19.50 -13.61
C LEU A 241 28.38 19.21 -13.81
N TYR A 242 28.72 17.94 -14.07
CA TYR A 242 30.09 17.52 -14.39
C TYR A 242 30.62 18.21 -15.63
N GLN A 243 29.83 18.26 -16.71
CA GLN A 243 30.24 18.93 -17.96
C GLN A 243 30.46 20.45 -17.74
N ASP A 244 29.55 21.09 -17.03
CA ASP A 244 29.66 22.53 -16.71
C ASP A 244 30.90 22.83 -15.84
N ALA A 245 31.18 21.99 -14.84
CA ALA A 245 32.36 22.11 -14.00
C ALA A 245 33.67 21.87 -14.74
N LYS A 246 33.68 20.86 -15.65
CA LYS A 246 34.82 20.58 -16.53
C LYS A 246 35.17 21.79 -17.39
N LEU A 247 34.17 22.37 -18.06
CA LEU A 247 34.35 23.57 -18.87
C LEU A 247 34.85 24.77 -18.06
N ALA A 248 34.29 24.94 -16.85
CA ALA A 248 34.72 26.01 -15.94
C ALA A 248 36.17 25.81 -15.50
N TYR A 249 36.58 24.59 -15.15
CA TYR A 249 37.96 24.28 -14.81
C TYR A 249 38.91 24.49 -15.99
N GLU A 250 38.58 24.00 -17.18
CA GLU A 250 39.40 24.20 -18.38
C GLU A 250 39.56 25.67 -18.71
N LYS A 251 38.53 26.48 -18.55
CA LYS A 251 38.57 27.93 -18.72
C LYS A 251 39.50 28.61 -17.71
N SER A 252 39.41 28.28 -16.41
CA SER A 252 40.28 28.83 -15.37
C SER A 252 41.72 28.40 -15.56
N ARG A 253 41.96 27.14 -15.92
CA ARG A 253 43.29 26.62 -16.25
C ARG A 253 43.95 27.38 -17.43
N LYS A 254 43.19 27.61 -18.52
CA LYS A 254 43.67 28.43 -19.66
C LYS A 254 43.99 29.86 -19.28
N LYS A 255 43.18 30.46 -18.41
CA LYS A 255 43.46 31.84 -17.88
C LYS A 255 44.77 31.88 -17.12
N TYR A 256 44.94 30.91 -16.19
CA TYR A 256 46.14 30.78 -15.37
C TYR A 256 47.38 30.57 -16.27
N SER A 257 47.38 29.55 -17.13
CA SER A 257 48.55 29.26 -17.99
C SER A 257 48.88 30.41 -18.91
N SER A 258 47.88 31.03 -19.56
CA SER A 258 48.11 32.19 -20.43
C SER A 258 48.66 33.44 -19.70
N PHE A 259 48.30 33.58 -18.41
CA PHE A 259 48.86 34.65 -17.57
C PHE A 259 50.32 34.37 -17.21
N VAL A 260 50.65 33.13 -16.79
CA VAL A 260 52.02 32.73 -16.46
C VAL A 260 52.92 32.82 -17.69
N ASP A 261 52.48 32.34 -18.86
CA ASP A 261 53.26 32.37 -20.11
C ASP A 261 53.61 33.77 -20.56
N ARG A 262 52.69 34.74 -20.37
CA ARG A 262 52.93 36.15 -20.77
C ARG A 262 53.80 36.91 -19.82
N ASN A 263 53.95 36.47 -18.57
CA ASN A 263 54.59 37.25 -17.50
C ASN A 263 55.80 36.51 -16.88
N GLN A 264 56.43 35.58 -17.56
CA GLN A 264 57.53 34.76 -17.06
C GLN A 264 58.75 35.54 -16.54
N SER A 265 58.97 36.80 -16.99
CA SER A 265 60.12 37.62 -16.63
C SER A 265 59.78 38.74 -15.65
N LEU A 266 58.54 38.89 -15.15
CA LEU A 266 58.10 39.96 -14.30
C LEU A 266 58.14 39.59 -12.82
N VAL A 267 58.92 40.32 -12.02
CA VAL A 267 59.15 40.09 -10.58
C VAL A 267 58.34 41.05 -9.70
N LEU A 268 57.35 41.75 -10.25
CA LEU A 268 56.54 42.72 -9.48
C LEU A 268 55.53 42.01 -8.57
N GLU A 269 55.40 42.41 -7.33
CA GLU A 269 54.53 41.84 -6.31
C GLU A 269 53.05 41.78 -6.75
N SER A 270 52.60 42.81 -7.47
CA SER A 270 51.23 42.84 -8.03
C SER A 270 50.94 41.72 -9.03
N TYR A 271 51.94 41.28 -9.80
CA TYR A 271 51.80 40.12 -10.71
C TYR A 271 51.79 38.82 -9.95
N ARG A 272 52.53 38.71 -8.87
CA ARG A 272 52.58 37.53 -8.00
C ARG A 272 51.25 37.32 -7.30
N SER A 273 50.69 38.38 -6.71
CA SER A 273 49.34 38.33 -6.12
C SER A 273 48.27 37.92 -7.14
N ARG A 274 48.36 38.47 -8.35
CA ARG A 274 47.41 38.11 -9.41
C ARG A 274 47.59 36.66 -9.91
N GLN A 275 48.77 36.13 -9.92
CA GLN A 275 49.05 34.72 -10.22
C GLN A 275 48.44 33.82 -9.15
N GLU A 276 48.60 34.13 -7.85
CA GLU A 276 48.01 33.42 -6.74
C GLU A 276 46.49 33.43 -6.78
N ASP A 277 45.85 34.55 -7.13
CA ASP A 277 44.40 34.63 -7.31
C ASP A 277 43.91 33.67 -8.41
N LEU A 278 44.58 33.65 -9.55
CA LEU A 278 44.22 32.79 -10.67
C LEU A 278 44.47 31.29 -10.37
N GLU A 279 45.54 31.00 -9.63
CA GLU A 279 45.85 29.65 -9.17
C GLU A 279 44.79 29.16 -8.17
N ASN A 280 44.41 29.99 -7.21
CA ASN A 280 43.37 29.70 -6.25
C ASN A 280 42.01 29.49 -6.96
N GLU A 281 41.66 30.32 -7.96
CA GLU A 281 40.45 30.13 -8.77
C GLU A 281 40.51 28.77 -9.51
N MET A 282 41.63 28.46 -10.13
CA MET A 282 41.83 27.20 -10.83
C MET A 282 41.72 26.01 -9.87
N GLN A 283 42.36 26.06 -8.71
CA GLN A 283 42.32 24.99 -7.71
C GLN A 283 40.91 24.80 -7.14
N LEU A 284 40.17 25.88 -6.90
CA LEU A 284 38.74 25.78 -6.49
C LEU A 284 37.90 25.07 -7.56
N ARG A 285 38.07 25.45 -8.83
CA ARG A 285 37.38 24.83 -9.95
C ARG A 285 37.75 23.34 -10.13
N TYR A 286 39.02 23.02 -9.91
CA TYR A 286 39.51 21.65 -9.93
C TYR A 286 38.87 20.79 -8.84
N ASN A 287 38.76 21.29 -7.61
CA ASN A 287 38.13 20.57 -6.50
C ASN A 287 36.65 20.29 -6.78
N ILE A 288 35.91 21.26 -7.33
CA ILE A 288 34.52 21.07 -7.75
C ILE A 288 34.41 20.00 -8.86
N TYR A 289 35.26 20.07 -9.88
CA TYR A 289 35.33 19.12 -10.97
C TYR A 289 35.63 17.71 -10.46
N SER A 290 36.61 17.56 -9.56
CA SER A 290 37.00 16.28 -8.95
C SER A 290 35.85 15.68 -8.13
N SER A 291 35.18 16.48 -7.30
CA SER A 291 34.03 16.06 -6.51
C SER A 291 32.87 15.56 -7.40
N LEU A 292 32.55 16.32 -8.46
CA LEU A 292 31.50 15.93 -9.41
C LEU A 292 31.88 14.70 -10.24
N THR A 293 33.17 14.47 -10.48
CA THR A 293 33.63 13.21 -11.12
C THR A 293 33.31 12.01 -10.28
N THR A 294 33.55 12.07 -8.98
CA THR A 294 33.22 11.02 -8.02
C THR A 294 31.70 10.82 -7.91
N GLN A 295 30.94 11.91 -7.84
CA GLN A 295 29.47 11.84 -7.82
C GLN A 295 28.88 11.22 -9.08
N LEU A 296 29.46 11.53 -10.26
CA LEU A 296 29.05 10.92 -11.53
C LEU A 296 29.28 9.41 -11.56
N GLN A 297 30.44 8.95 -11.06
CA GLN A 297 30.73 7.52 -10.95
C GLN A 297 29.75 6.82 -10.01
N LEU A 298 29.43 7.44 -8.87
CA LEU A 298 28.42 6.92 -7.93
C LEU A 298 27.03 6.86 -8.56
N ALA A 299 26.61 7.90 -9.28
CA ALA A 299 25.33 7.92 -9.98
C ALA A 299 25.26 6.84 -11.08
N GLN A 300 26.35 6.61 -11.81
CA GLN A 300 26.44 5.53 -12.79
C GLN A 300 26.33 4.15 -12.13
N ALA A 301 27.04 3.90 -11.03
CA ALA A 301 26.95 2.67 -10.27
C ALA A 301 25.51 2.43 -9.77
N LYS A 302 24.84 3.47 -9.26
CA LYS A 302 23.46 3.40 -8.77
C LYS A 302 22.44 3.01 -9.85
N VAL A 303 22.62 3.47 -11.09
CA VAL A 303 21.75 3.05 -12.22
C VAL A 303 22.00 1.59 -12.60
N GLN A 304 23.22 1.08 -12.43
CA GLN A 304 23.56 -0.33 -12.72
C GLN A 304 23.13 -1.28 -11.61
N GLU A 305 22.90 -0.78 -10.41
CA GLU A 305 22.45 -1.56 -9.25
C GLU A 305 21.01 -2.03 -9.46
N ARG A 306 20.83 -3.31 -9.80
CA ARG A 306 19.51 -3.95 -9.99
C ARG A 306 19.06 -4.66 -8.71
N THR A 307 19.10 -3.99 -7.56
CA THR A 307 18.61 -4.56 -6.32
C THR A 307 17.07 -4.66 -6.33
N PRO A 308 16.49 -5.84 -6.03
CA PRO A 308 15.06 -5.95 -5.85
C PRO A 308 14.60 -5.05 -4.71
N ALA A 309 13.40 -4.48 -4.84
CA ALA A 309 12.86 -3.57 -3.82
C ALA A 309 12.57 -4.26 -2.49
N PHE A 310 12.35 -5.56 -2.52
CA PHE A 310 12.05 -6.39 -1.36
C PHE A 310 12.30 -7.86 -1.65
N THR A 311 12.54 -8.63 -0.58
CA THR A 311 12.64 -10.09 -0.61
C THR A 311 11.32 -10.70 -0.15
N THR A 312 10.87 -11.75 -0.86
CA THR A 312 9.63 -12.46 -0.52
C THR A 312 9.87 -13.40 0.66
N LEU A 313 9.27 -13.11 1.82
CA LEU A 313 9.30 -13.98 2.99
C LEU A 313 8.30 -15.14 2.84
N GLN A 314 7.08 -14.83 2.42
CA GLN A 314 6.03 -15.82 2.18
C GLN A 314 5.40 -15.58 0.81
N ARG A 315 5.42 -16.62 -0.02
CA ARG A 315 4.78 -16.61 -1.35
C ARG A 315 3.29 -16.86 -1.25
N ALA A 316 2.54 -16.44 -2.27
CA ALA A 316 1.16 -16.80 -2.43
C ALA A 316 0.99 -18.32 -2.46
N SER A 317 0.05 -18.83 -1.68
CA SER A 317 -0.32 -20.25 -1.67
C SER A 317 -1.83 -20.39 -1.81
N VAL A 318 -2.28 -21.40 -2.54
CA VAL A 318 -3.71 -21.64 -2.72
C VAL A 318 -4.33 -22.07 -1.38
N PRO A 319 -5.29 -21.31 -0.83
CA PRO A 319 -5.90 -21.64 0.44
C PRO A 319 -6.80 -22.88 0.32
N ILE A 320 -6.58 -23.86 1.20
CA ILE A 320 -7.34 -25.12 1.21
C ILE A 320 -8.71 -24.93 1.88
N ARG A 321 -8.79 -24.05 2.90
CA ARG A 321 -9.99 -23.80 3.68
C ARG A 321 -10.51 -22.38 3.44
N PRO A 322 -11.85 -22.18 3.38
CA PRO A 322 -12.39 -20.84 3.30
C PRO A 322 -12.10 -20.06 4.58
N ALA A 323 -11.74 -18.79 4.44
CA ALA A 323 -11.54 -17.86 5.56
C ALA A 323 -12.88 -17.46 6.22
N GLY A 324 -13.94 -17.35 5.41
CA GLY A 324 -15.27 -17.06 5.93
C GLY A 324 -16.41 -17.32 4.93
N PRO A 325 -17.64 -17.02 5.37
CA PRO A 325 -18.07 -16.66 6.72
C PRO A 325 -17.98 -17.82 7.71
N LYS A 326 -17.69 -17.55 8.97
CA LYS A 326 -17.65 -18.55 10.07
C LYS A 326 -19.08 -18.95 10.44
N ARG A 327 -19.70 -19.84 9.65
CA ARG A 327 -21.14 -20.20 9.70
C ARG A 327 -21.60 -20.64 11.08
N MET A 328 -20.82 -21.48 11.76
CA MET A 328 -21.16 -21.98 13.10
C MET A 328 -21.26 -20.84 14.13
N ILE A 329 -20.31 -19.91 14.11
CA ILE A 329 -20.29 -18.78 15.03
C ILE A 329 -21.49 -17.86 14.77
N PHE A 330 -21.80 -17.57 13.50
CA PHE A 330 -22.94 -16.74 13.14
C PHE A 330 -24.26 -17.31 13.65
N VAL A 331 -24.52 -18.61 13.40
CA VAL A 331 -25.75 -19.29 13.87
C VAL A 331 -25.83 -19.30 15.38
N ALA A 332 -24.71 -19.59 16.07
CA ALA A 332 -24.67 -19.58 17.53
C ALA A 332 -24.98 -18.18 18.11
N THR A 333 -24.37 -17.13 17.52
CA THR A 333 -24.59 -15.74 17.95
C THR A 333 -26.04 -15.31 17.72
N MET A 334 -26.63 -15.62 16.56
CA MET A 334 -28.03 -15.29 16.27
C MET A 334 -29.02 -16.03 17.19
N THR A 335 -28.76 -17.31 17.46
CA THR A 335 -29.59 -18.09 18.39
C THR A 335 -29.48 -17.53 19.82
N PHE A 336 -28.28 -17.18 20.25
CA PHE A 336 -28.07 -16.57 21.57
C PHE A 336 -28.74 -15.20 21.72
N LEU A 337 -28.66 -14.38 20.66
CA LEU A 337 -29.32 -13.06 20.65
C LEU A 337 -30.84 -13.22 20.68
N ALA A 338 -31.43 -14.20 19.98
CA ALA A 338 -32.84 -14.52 20.03
C ALA A 338 -33.26 -15.00 21.42
N PHE A 339 -32.43 -15.77 22.09
CA PHE A 339 -32.66 -16.19 23.51
C PHE A 339 -32.73 -14.96 24.42
N ILE A 340 -31.77 -14.03 24.33
CA ILE A 340 -31.76 -12.79 25.13
C ILE A 340 -33.02 -11.97 24.87
N ILE A 341 -33.35 -11.73 23.60
CA ILE A 341 -34.51 -10.91 23.20
C ILE A 341 -35.82 -11.52 23.76
N THR A 342 -36.00 -12.84 23.60
CA THR A 342 -37.20 -13.53 24.10
C THR A 342 -37.29 -13.46 25.62
N THR A 343 -36.17 -13.57 26.33
CA THR A 343 -36.11 -13.46 27.79
C THR A 343 -36.50 -12.05 28.26
N ILE A 344 -35.91 -11.01 27.64
CA ILE A 344 -36.23 -9.61 27.94
C ILE A 344 -37.72 -9.33 27.66
N TYR A 345 -38.23 -9.74 26.52
CA TYR A 345 -39.63 -9.54 26.13
C TYR A 345 -40.58 -10.15 27.14
N LYS A 346 -40.31 -11.38 27.58
CA LYS A 346 -41.15 -12.08 28.59
C LYS A 346 -40.98 -11.50 29.97
N TYR A 347 -39.78 -11.06 30.34
CA TYR A 347 -39.54 -10.37 31.65
C TYR A 347 -40.29 -9.04 31.76
N VAL A 348 -40.38 -8.27 30.65
CA VAL A 348 -41.12 -7.00 30.62
C VAL A 348 -42.64 -7.22 30.66
N LYS A 349 -43.10 -8.36 30.11
CA LYS A 349 -44.52 -8.68 30.02
C LYS A 349 -45.05 -9.42 31.25
N ALA A 350 -44.17 -10.03 32.05
CA ALA A 350 -44.49 -10.73 33.27
C ALA A 350 -44.49 -9.75 34.49
#